data_c482d0ca825a3940bad63cf0443c216d
#
_entry.id   c482d0ca825a3940bad63cf0443c216d
#
_cell.length_a   1.000
_cell.length_b   1.000
_cell.length_c   1.000
_cell.angle_alpha   90.00
_cell.angle_beta   90.00
_cell.angle_gamma   90.00
#
_symmetry.space_group_name_H-M   'P 1'
#
loop_
_entity.id
_entity.type
_entity.pdbx_description
1 polymer ?
#
loop_
_entity_poly.entity_id
_entity_poly.type
_entity_poly.pdbx_seq_one_letter_code
_entity_poly.pdbx_strand_id
1 'polypeptide(L)'
;MPAEFLKIHPQTPEPRKIQHVVDCLRGGGVIVYPTDTVYGMGCDIHNARSVERVAKIKGIKPQKNDFSFICNDLSHIADYARVSNAAFKLMKKLLPGPYTFILEASNRVPKILNTNKKTIGIRVPNHAIPRQIVLLLDNPIITTSIKDDDDIMEYPTDPEEIFERFQHQVDIVIDGGYGGLLASTIINATTDDFATVREGAGVFASN
;
A
#
# COMPACT_ATOMS: atom_id res chain seq x y z
N MET A 1 20.71 -4.44 12.74
CA MET A 1 21.36 -4.90 11.50
C MET A 1 20.73 -4.10 10.36
N PRO A 2 21.43 -3.84 9.26
CA PRO A 2 20.81 -3.21 8.10
C PRO A 2 19.70 -4.12 7.53
N ALA A 3 18.77 -3.53 6.77
CA ALA A 3 17.74 -4.28 6.06
C ALA A 3 18.36 -5.25 5.05
N GLU A 4 17.63 -6.27 4.69
CA GLU A 4 17.98 -7.12 3.55
C GLU A 4 17.59 -6.43 2.24
N PHE A 5 18.49 -6.39 1.26
CA PHE A 5 18.20 -5.99 -0.12
C PHE A 5 17.85 -7.23 -0.93
N LEU A 6 16.58 -7.40 -1.24
CA LEU A 6 16.05 -8.63 -1.81
C LEU A 6 15.54 -8.42 -3.24
N LYS A 7 16.29 -8.91 -4.22
CA LYS A 7 15.87 -8.85 -5.63
C LYS A 7 14.82 -9.92 -5.93
N ILE A 8 13.65 -9.50 -6.44
CA ILE A 8 12.53 -10.37 -6.85
C ILE A 8 12.12 -10.02 -8.27
N HIS A 9 11.88 -11.06 -9.11
CA HIS A 9 11.45 -10.82 -10.48
C HIS A 9 10.04 -10.20 -10.53
N PRO A 10 9.85 -9.04 -11.20
CA PRO A 10 8.61 -8.25 -11.09
C PRO A 10 7.38 -8.93 -11.69
N GLN A 11 7.51 -9.74 -12.75
CA GLN A 11 6.38 -10.42 -13.41
C GLN A 11 6.19 -11.87 -12.92
N THR A 12 7.30 -12.54 -12.55
CA THR A 12 7.28 -13.94 -12.10
C THR A 12 8.03 -14.06 -10.77
N PRO A 13 7.47 -13.51 -9.66
CA PRO A 13 8.11 -13.55 -8.35
C PRO A 13 8.43 -14.98 -7.92
N GLU A 14 9.65 -15.18 -7.39
CA GLU A 14 10.08 -16.49 -6.91
C GLU A 14 9.33 -16.85 -5.61
N PRO A 15 8.62 -17.99 -5.55
CA PRO A 15 7.78 -18.33 -4.40
C PRO A 15 8.52 -18.38 -3.06
N ARG A 16 9.79 -18.83 -3.05
CA ARG A 16 10.61 -18.88 -1.84
C ARG A 16 10.91 -17.48 -1.29
N LYS A 17 11.18 -16.51 -2.18
CA LYS A 17 11.44 -15.13 -1.79
C LYS A 17 10.17 -14.44 -1.27
N ILE A 18 9.01 -14.69 -1.92
CA ILE A 18 7.71 -14.21 -1.42
C ILE A 18 7.42 -14.79 -0.04
N GLN A 19 7.64 -16.09 0.16
CA GLN A 19 7.47 -16.72 1.48
C GLN A 19 8.37 -16.06 2.54
N HIS A 20 9.63 -15.80 2.22
CA HIS A 20 10.56 -15.11 3.11
C HIS A 20 10.07 -13.71 3.52
N VAL A 21 9.55 -12.93 2.57
CA VAL A 21 8.94 -11.61 2.86
C VAL A 21 7.72 -11.76 3.77
N VAL A 22 6.86 -12.76 3.52
CA VAL A 22 5.68 -13.03 4.35
C VAL A 22 6.07 -13.44 5.76
N ASP A 23 7.11 -14.26 5.92
CA ASP A 23 7.61 -14.65 7.24
C ASP A 23 8.17 -13.44 8.02
N CYS A 24 8.86 -12.53 7.34
CA CYS A 24 9.28 -11.24 7.90
C CYS A 24 8.07 -10.42 8.38
N LEU A 25 7.02 -10.26 7.56
CA LEU A 25 5.81 -9.52 7.91
C LEU A 25 5.09 -10.15 9.12
N ARG A 26 4.93 -11.48 9.14
CA ARG A 26 4.35 -12.22 10.28
C ARG A 26 5.16 -12.06 11.55
N GLY A 27 6.48 -11.94 11.42
CA GLY A 27 7.40 -11.63 12.52
C GLY A 27 7.33 -10.17 13.01
N GLY A 28 6.53 -9.33 12.36
CA GLY A 28 6.40 -7.90 12.69
C GLY A 28 7.39 -7.01 11.93
N GLY A 29 7.92 -7.48 10.83
CA GLY A 29 8.80 -6.70 9.95
C GLY A 29 8.05 -5.60 9.19
N VAL A 30 8.84 -4.61 8.79
CA VAL A 30 8.43 -3.51 7.87
C VAL A 30 9.19 -3.69 6.59
N ILE A 31 8.50 -3.59 5.47
CA ILE A 31 9.09 -3.76 4.14
C ILE A 31 8.91 -2.53 3.27
N VAL A 32 9.84 -2.32 2.34
CA VAL A 32 9.70 -1.42 1.19
C VAL A 32 9.60 -2.28 -0.06
N TYR A 33 8.63 -1.99 -0.93
CA TYR A 33 8.29 -2.85 -2.06
C TYR A 33 7.81 -2.06 -3.28
N PRO A 34 8.06 -2.57 -4.49
CA PRO A 34 7.60 -1.96 -5.74
C PRO A 34 6.08 -2.08 -5.90
N THR A 35 5.51 -1.12 -6.63
CA THR A 35 4.11 -1.18 -7.08
C THR A 35 4.03 -0.76 -8.55
N ASP A 36 2.83 -0.74 -9.12
CA ASP A 36 2.54 -0.21 -10.46
C ASP A 36 2.64 1.34 -10.55
N THR A 37 2.96 2.01 -9.45
CA THR A 37 3.21 3.46 -9.37
C THR A 37 4.54 3.72 -8.67
N VAL A 38 4.55 4.33 -7.52
CA VAL A 38 5.74 4.55 -6.71
C VAL A 38 5.98 3.40 -5.74
N TYR A 39 7.19 3.25 -5.24
CA TYR A 39 7.48 2.32 -4.14
C TYR A 39 6.65 2.64 -2.91
N GLY A 40 6.22 1.61 -2.21
CA GLY A 40 5.47 1.69 -0.96
C GLY A 40 6.28 1.13 0.22
N MET A 41 5.94 1.62 1.41
CA MET A 41 6.38 1.04 2.69
C MET A 41 5.17 0.49 3.41
N GLY A 42 5.30 -0.69 4.01
CA GLY A 42 4.17 -1.29 4.71
C GLY A 42 4.54 -2.41 5.66
N CYS A 43 3.53 -2.89 6.36
CA CYS A 43 3.60 -4.01 7.29
C CYS A 43 2.23 -4.70 7.39
N ASP A 44 2.19 -5.84 8.10
CA ASP A 44 0.95 -6.53 8.41
C ASP A 44 0.00 -5.62 9.21
N ILE A 45 -1.26 -5.49 8.76
CA ILE A 45 -2.30 -4.67 9.42
C ILE A 45 -2.60 -5.11 10.85
N HIS A 46 -2.37 -6.37 11.18
CA HIS A 46 -2.66 -6.95 12.50
C HIS A 46 -1.51 -6.76 13.51
N ASN A 47 -0.34 -6.29 13.06
CA ASN A 47 0.79 -6.02 13.95
C ASN A 47 0.83 -4.54 14.35
N ALA A 48 0.24 -4.20 15.49
CA ALA A 48 0.16 -2.82 15.98
C ALA A 48 1.54 -2.15 16.14
N ARG A 49 2.57 -2.90 16.60
CA ARG A 49 3.93 -2.37 16.77
C ARG A 49 4.56 -2.00 15.42
N SER A 50 4.32 -2.81 14.40
CA SER A 50 4.82 -2.53 13.04
C SER A 50 4.11 -1.34 12.42
N VAL A 51 2.80 -1.18 12.65
CA VAL A 51 2.03 0.00 12.25
C VAL A 51 2.59 1.27 12.89
N GLU A 52 2.87 1.24 14.21
CA GLU A 52 3.51 2.36 14.91
C GLU A 52 4.91 2.66 14.35
N ARG A 53 5.68 1.62 14.02
CA ARG A 53 7.01 1.77 13.41
C ARG A 53 6.93 2.45 12.05
N VAL A 54 6.01 2.03 11.16
CA VAL A 54 5.78 2.69 9.86
C VAL A 54 5.39 4.16 10.07
N ALA A 55 4.46 4.46 10.98
CA ALA A 55 4.05 5.81 11.30
C ALA A 55 5.24 6.67 11.82
N LYS A 56 6.09 6.11 12.68
CA LYS A 56 7.29 6.77 13.19
C LYS A 56 8.29 7.07 12.08
N ILE A 57 8.54 6.12 11.15
CA ILE A 57 9.43 6.33 10.00
C ILE A 57 8.93 7.48 9.13
N LYS A 58 7.60 7.59 8.97
CA LYS A 58 6.95 8.68 8.23
C LYS A 58 6.82 9.99 9.02
N GLY A 59 7.19 10.03 10.29
CA GLY A 59 7.04 11.22 11.14
C GLY A 59 5.60 11.60 11.48
N ILE A 60 4.66 10.66 11.40
CA ILE A 60 3.22 10.89 11.54
C ILE A 60 2.61 10.07 12.67
N LYS A 61 1.43 10.48 13.15
CA LYS A 61 0.65 9.70 14.12
C LYS A 61 -0.25 8.73 13.37
N PRO A 62 -0.31 7.43 13.75
CA PRO A 62 -1.13 6.43 13.04
C PRO A 62 -2.58 6.87 12.83
N GLN A 63 -3.22 7.48 13.85
CA GLN A 63 -4.62 7.90 13.81
C GLN A 63 -4.86 9.17 12.98
N LYS A 64 -3.82 9.89 12.58
CA LYS A 64 -3.91 11.08 11.74
C LYS A 64 -3.56 10.82 10.30
N ASN A 65 -3.10 9.60 9.98
CA ASN A 65 -2.66 9.26 8.64
C ASN A 65 -3.68 8.40 7.91
N ASP A 66 -3.92 8.79 6.68
CA ASP A 66 -4.75 8.05 5.74
C ASP A 66 -3.91 6.90 5.12
N PHE A 67 -3.50 5.89 5.93
CA PHE A 67 -2.90 4.67 5.40
C PHE A 67 -3.90 3.99 4.45
N SER A 68 -3.38 3.45 3.37
CA SER A 68 -4.16 2.59 2.49
C SER A 68 -3.85 1.12 2.76
N PHE A 69 -4.76 0.25 2.39
CA PHE A 69 -4.57 -1.19 2.40
C PHE A 69 -4.24 -1.68 0.99
N ILE A 70 -3.17 -2.45 0.86
CA ILE A 70 -2.92 -3.25 -0.32
C ILE A 70 -3.68 -4.55 -0.19
N CYS A 71 -4.54 -4.83 -1.16
CA CYS A 71 -5.30 -6.07 -1.29
C CYS A 71 -4.83 -6.84 -2.53
N ASN A 72 -5.01 -8.16 -2.53
CA ASN A 72 -4.71 -9.01 -3.69
C ASN A 72 -5.72 -8.78 -4.83
N ASP A 73 -6.99 -8.71 -4.46
CA ASP A 73 -8.13 -8.49 -5.35
C ASP A 73 -9.32 -7.87 -4.59
N LEU A 74 -10.51 -7.90 -5.17
CA LEU A 74 -11.72 -7.33 -4.58
C LEU A 74 -12.50 -8.29 -3.65
N SER A 75 -12.06 -9.54 -3.50
CA SER A 75 -12.86 -10.59 -2.84
C SER A 75 -13.11 -10.32 -1.36
N HIS A 76 -12.12 -9.78 -0.65
CA HIS A 76 -12.19 -9.57 0.81
C HIS A 76 -12.29 -8.09 1.21
N ILE A 77 -12.52 -7.20 0.24
CA ILE A 77 -12.60 -5.75 0.53
C ILE A 77 -13.75 -5.43 1.49
N ALA A 78 -14.89 -6.14 1.36
CA ALA A 78 -16.04 -5.98 2.25
C ALA A 78 -15.73 -6.30 3.73
N ASP A 79 -14.66 -7.01 4.02
CA ASP A 79 -14.21 -7.23 5.41
C ASP A 79 -13.69 -5.94 6.04
N TYR A 80 -13.08 -5.05 5.26
CA TYR A 80 -12.40 -3.85 5.73
C TYR A 80 -13.12 -2.55 5.39
N ALA A 81 -13.99 -2.57 4.37
CA ALA A 81 -14.68 -1.37 3.89
C ALA A 81 -16.13 -1.65 3.53
N ARG A 82 -16.99 -0.65 3.69
CA ARG A 82 -18.34 -0.65 3.14
C ARG A 82 -18.28 -0.19 1.70
N VAL A 83 -18.77 -1.03 0.80
CA VAL A 83 -18.69 -0.81 -0.66
C VAL A 83 -20.09 -0.82 -1.23
N SER A 84 -20.53 0.28 -1.83
CA SER A 84 -21.78 0.33 -2.58
C SER A 84 -21.68 -0.48 -3.88
N ASN A 85 -22.82 -0.83 -4.46
CA ASN A 85 -22.84 -1.52 -5.76
C ASN A 85 -22.22 -0.67 -6.88
N ALA A 86 -22.39 0.66 -6.84
CA ALA A 86 -21.80 1.58 -7.80
C ALA A 86 -20.29 1.65 -7.64
N ALA A 87 -19.80 1.80 -6.39
CA ALA A 87 -18.37 1.79 -6.07
C ALA A 87 -17.72 0.46 -6.49
N PHE A 88 -18.35 -0.68 -6.20
CA PHE A 88 -17.83 -1.99 -6.60
C PHE A 88 -17.70 -2.14 -8.12
N LYS A 89 -18.70 -1.68 -8.88
CA LYS A 89 -18.65 -1.72 -10.35
C LYS A 89 -17.50 -0.86 -10.88
N LEU A 90 -17.30 0.33 -10.30
CA LEU A 90 -16.20 1.22 -10.68
C LEU A 90 -14.83 0.60 -10.33
N MET A 91 -14.69 0.08 -9.12
CA MET A 91 -13.47 -0.61 -8.67
C MET A 91 -13.13 -1.80 -9.58
N LYS A 92 -14.12 -2.61 -9.95
CA LYS A 92 -13.94 -3.75 -10.87
C LYS A 92 -13.46 -3.33 -12.26
N LYS A 93 -13.80 -2.10 -12.71
CA LYS A 93 -13.35 -1.55 -14.00
C LYS A 93 -11.92 -1.04 -13.94
N LEU A 94 -11.50 -0.48 -12.80
CA LEU A 94 -10.23 0.25 -12.66
C LEU A 94 -9.12 -0.55 -11.95
N LEU A 95 -9.47 -1.59 -11.21
CA LEU A 95 -8.52 -2.42 -10.45
C LEU A 95 -8.40 -3.84 -11.06
N PRO A 96 -7.19 -4.42 -11.06
CA PRO A 96 -5.91 -3.88 -10.57
C PRO A 96 -5.42 -2.70 -11.39
N GLY A 97 -4.87 -1.67 -10.72
CA GLY A 97 -4.39 -0.48 -11.41
C GLY A 97 -3.95 0.65 -10.48
N PRO A 98 -3.53 1.78 -11.07
CA PRO A 98 -2.90 2.88 -10.36
C PRO A 98 -3.92 3.77 -9.61
N TYR A 99 -4.87 3.14 -8.91
CA TYR A 99 -5.94 3.84 -8.19
C TYR A 99 -5.99 3.44 -6.73
N THR A 100 -6.36 4.41 -5.88
CA THR A 100 -6.69 4.21 -4.48
C THR A 100 -8.11 4.70 -4.25
N PHE A 101 -8.98 3.85 -3.70
CA PHE A 101 -10.35 4.19 -3.38
C PHE A 101 -10.49 4.48 -1.88
N ILE A 102 -10.98 5.67 -1.52
CA ILE A 102 -11.36 6.00 -0.15
C ILE A 102 -12.79 5.51 0.06
N LEU A 103 -12.97 4.62 1.04
CA LEU A 103 -14.24 3.99 1.39
C LEU A 103 -14.52 4.16 2.88
N GLU A 104 -15.78 4.00 3.32
CA GLU A 104 -16.10 3.89 4.74
C GLU A 104 -15.47 2.63 5.34
N ALA A 105 -14.71 2.81 6.44
CA ALA A 105 -14.09 1.70 7.14
C ALA A 105 -15.13 0.82 7.84
N SER A 106 -14.96 -0.50 7.76
CA SER A 106 -15.73 -1.43 8.58
C SER A 106 -15.18 -1.51 10.01
N ASN A 107 -15.89 -2.20 10.89
CA ASN A 107 -15.46 -2.46 12.26
C ASN A 107 -14.33 -3.51 12.37
N ARG A 108 -13.96 -4.16 11.26
CA ARG A 108 -12.83 -5.11 11.20
C ARG A 108 -11.48 -4.42 10.97
N VAL A 109 -11.48 -3.14 10.61
CA VAL A 109 -10.24 -2.35 10.55
C VAL A 109 -9.64 -2.28 11.96
N PRO A 110 -8.34 -2.66 12.14
CA PRO A 110 -7.69 -2.59 13.44
C PRO A 110 -7.80 -1.21 14.09
N LYS A 111 -8.07 -1.17 15.39
CA LYS A 111 -8.30 0.10 16.12
C LYS A 111 -7.19 1.13 15.97
N ILE A 112 -5.93 0.66 15.86
CA ILE A 112 -4.78 1.54 15.66
C ILE A 112 -4.82 2.32 14.35
N LEU A 113 -5.53 1.79 13.34
CA LEU A 113 -5.70 2.40 12.01
C LEU A 113 -7.02 3.18 11.88
N ASN A 114 -7.86 3.18 12.92
CA ASN A 114 -9.08 3.96 12.91
C ASN A 114 -8.77 5.45 12.93
N THR A 115 -9.02 6.11 11.81
CA THR A 115 -8.94 7.57 11.72
C THR A 115 -10.20 8.23 12.25
N ASN A 116 -10.11 9.52 12.57
CA ASN A 116 -11.30 10.31 12.95
C ASN A 116 -12.36 10.37 11.82
N LYS A 117 -11.93 10.19 10.58
CA LYS A 117 -12.80 10.19 9.39
C LYS A 117 -13.55 8.87 9.19
N LYS A 118 -13.16 7.81 9.91
CA LYS A 118 -13.70 6.44 9.75
C LYS A 118 -13.66 5.95 8.29
N THR A 119 -12.64 6.33 7.57
CA THR A 119 -12.41 5.93 6.18
C THR A 119 -11.12 5.16 6.05
N ILE A 120 -11.02 4.37 4.98
CA ILE A 120 -9.82 3.60 4.63
C ILE A 120 -9.58 3.69 3.13
N GLY A 121 -8.31 3.83 2.73
CA GLY A 121 -7.90 3.70 1.35
C GLY A 121 -7.74 2.22 0.98
N ILE A 122 -8.30 1.81 -0.14
CA ILE A 122 -8.13 0.46 -0.71
C ILE A 122 -7.41 0.56 -2.04
N ARG A 123 -6.40 -0.28 -2.22
CA ARG A 123 -5.63 -0.37 -3.44
C ARG A 123 -5.38 -1.83 -3.83
N VAL A 124 -5.55 -2.13 -5.11
CA VAL A 124 -5.11 -3.39 -5.73
C VAL A 124 -4.13 -3.04 -6.84
N PRO A 125 -2.81 -3.06 -6.57
CA PRO A 125 -1.81 -2.65 -7.55
C PRO A 125 -1.71 -3.66 -8.70
N ASN A 126 -1.52 -3.17 -9.92
CA ASN A 126 -1.20 -4.03 -11.06
C ASN A 126 0.28 -4.43 -11.05
N HIS A 127 0.71 -5.12 -9.99
CA HIS A 127 2.07 -5.58 -9.79
C HIS A 127 2.08 -6.92 -9.07
N ALA A 128 2.82 -7.90 -9.60
CA ALA A 128 2.76 -9.28 -9.10
C ALA A 128 3.32 -9.43 -7.67
N ILE A 129 4.41 -8.73 -7.32
CA ILE A 129 5.07 -8.86 -6.01
C ILE A 129 4.11 -8.54 -4.85
N PRO A 130 3.54 -7.33 -4.70
CA PRO A 130 2.69 -7.01 -3.56
C PRO A 130 1.41 -7.86 -3.55
N ARG A 131 0.85 -8.22 -4.70
CA ARG A 131 -0.33 -9.08 -4.77
C ARG A 131 -0.06 -10.49 -4.28
N GLN A 132 1.09 -11.09 -4.63
CA GLN A 132 1.48 -12.41 -4.14
C GLN A 132 1.84 -12.39 -2.65
N ILE A 133 2.46 -11.32 -2.15
CA ILE A 133 2.72 -11.15 -0.71
C ILE A 133 1.39 -11.16 0.05
N VAL A 134 0.43 -10.33 -0.35
CA VAL A 134 -0.89 -10.23 0.32
C VAL A 134 -1.67 -11.54 0.22
N LEU A 135 -1.63 -12.21 -0.95
CA LEU A 135 -2.28 -13.51 -1.14
C LEU A 135 -1.74 -14.56 -0.17
N LEU A 136 -0.41 -14.63 0.00
CA LEU A 136 0.23 -15.62 0.85
C LEU A 136 0.17 -15.26 2.35
N LEU A 137 0.13 -13.95 2.66
CA LEU A 137 -0.06 -13.45 4.02
C LEU A 137 -1.48 -13.70 4.53
N ASP A 138 -2.44 -13.84 3.62
CA ASP A 138 -3.87 -14.04 3.85
C ASP A 138 -4.57 -12.87 4.55
N ASN A 139 -3.98 -11.68 4.47
CA ASN A 139 -4.59 -10.42 4.89
C ASN A 139 -3.89 -9.22 4.22
N PRO A 140 -4.54 -8.04 4.17
CA PRO A 140 -3.91 -6.85 3.63
C PRO A 140 -2.65 -6.43 4.38
N ILE A 141 -1.79 -5.68 3.71
CA ILE A 141 -0.74 -4.89 4.35
C ILE A 141 -1.14 -3.41 4.32
N ILE A 142 -0.78 -2.66 5.37
CA ILE A 142 -0.86 -1.21 5.28
C ILE A 142 0.15 -0.72 4.25
N THR A 143 -0.14 0.40 3.63
CA THR A 143 0.79 1.06 2.71
C THR A 143 0.81 2.56 2.90
N THR A 144 1.99 3.12 2.74
CA THR A 144 2.22 4.55 2.53
C THR A 144 3.32 4.72 1.49
N SER A 145 3.32 5.84 0.76
CA SER A 145 4.41 6.14 -0.16
C SER A 145 5.70 6.43 0.61
N ILE A 146 6.85 6.17 -0.01
CA ILE A 146 8.17 6.42 0.60
C ILE A 146 8.65 7.88 0.45
N LYS A 147 7.83 8.78 -0.12
CA LYS A 147 8.14 10.20 -0.24
C LYS A 147 8.15 10.86 1.16
N ASP A 148 9.07 11.81 1.39
CA ASP A 148 8.98 12.73 2.52
C ASP A 148 7.92 13.79 2.25
N ASP A 149 7.39 14.41 3.32
CA ASP A 149 6.39 15.48 3.22
C ASP A 149 6.96 16.81 2.67
N ASP A 150 8.27 16.90 2.45
CA ASP A 150 8.88 18.04 1.75
C ASP A 150 8.57 17.95 0.25
N ASP A 151 7.71 18.85 -0.23
CA ASP A 151 7.17 18.92 -1.59
C ASP A 151 8.21 19.07 -2.72
N ILE A 152 9.49 19.12 -2.40
CA ILE A 152 10.58 19.47 -3.34
C ILE A 152 11.25 18.21 -3.94
N MET A 153 11.12 17.04 -3.31
CA MET A 153 11.79 15.83 -3.80
C MET A 153 10.84 14.94 -4.61
N GLU A 154 11.27 14.59 -5.82
CA GLU A 154 10.63 13.55 -6.63
C GLU A 154 10.65 12.20 -5.89
N TYR A 155 9.71 11.30 -6.24
CA TYR A 155 9.71 9.95 -5.69
C TYR A 155 11.00 9.23 -6.08
N PRO A 156 11.73 8.61 -5.14
CA PRO A 156 12.88 7.78 -5.49
C PRO A 156 12.39 6.59 -6.32
N THR A 157 13.06 6.35 -7.44
CA THR A 157 12.68 5.29 -8.39
C THR A 157 13.67 4.14 -8.39
N ASP A 158 14.93 4.40 -8.08
CA ASP A 158 16.00 3.41 -8.05
C ASP A 158 15.95 2.59 -6.75
N PRO A 159 15.80 1.26 -6.82
CA PRO A 159 15.77 0.41 -5.63
C PRO A 159 17.06 0.44 -4.80
N GLU A 160 18.21 0.71 -5.41
CA GLU A 160 19.49 0.83 -4.68
C GLU A 160 19.51 2.12 -3.83
N GLU A 161 19.10 3.26 -4.39
CA GLU A 161 18.95 4.52 -3.65
C GLU A 161 17.91 4.39 -2.53
N ILE A 162 16.79 3.70 -2.81
CA ILE A 162 15.76 3.41 -1.82
C ILE A 162 16.35 2.56 -0.68
N PHE A 163 17.15 1.55 -1.01
CA PHE A 163 17.80 0.72 0.00
C PHE A 163 18.76 1.54 0.86
N GLU A 164 19.66 2.32 0.27
CA GLU A 164 20.58 3.18 1.01
C GLU A 164 19.85 4.09 2.00
N ARG A 165 18.72 4.63 1.61
CA ARG A 165 17.92 5.51 2.45
C ARG A 165 17.22 4.80 3.60
N PHE A 166 16.67 3.60 3.38
CA PHE A 166 15.80 2.92 4.34
C PHE A 166 16.44 1.75 5.08
N GLN A 167 17.66 1.31 4.73
CA GLN A 167 18.31 0.11 5.28
C GLN A 167 18.41 0.05 6.81
N HIS A 168 18.38 1.19 7.51
CA HIS A 168 18.43 1.25 8.97
C HIS A 168 17.05 1.44 9.63
N GLN A 169 15.98 1.49 8.83
CA GLN A 169 14.64 1.81 9.29
C GLN A 169 13.64 0.66 9.08
N VAL A 170 13.88 -0.16 8.06
CA VAL A 170 13.02 -1.29 7.69
C VAL A 170 13.77 -2.63 7.79
N ASP A 171 13.11 -3.73 7.50
CA ASP A 171 13.70 -5.07 7.60
C ASP A 171 14.06 -5.65 6.23
N ILE A 172 13.25 -5.36 5.20
CA ILE A 172 13.51 -5.78 3.81
C ILE A 172 13.21 -4.61 2.87
N VAL A 173 14.11 -4.38 1.92
CA VAL A 173 13.84 -3.55 0.72
C VAL A 173 13.83 -4.48 -0.49
N ILE A 174 12.70 -4.54 -1.18
CA ILE A 174 12.52 -5.41 -2.35
C ILE A 174 12.92 -4.65 -3.60
N ASP A 175 13.93 -5.14 -4.31
CA ASP A 175 14.25 -4.70 -5.67
C ASP A 175 13.36 -5.49 -6.67
N GLY A 176 12.36 -4.82 -7.20
CA GLY A 176 11.53 -5.30 -8.32
C GLY A 176 11.69 -4.46 -9.58
N GLY A 177 12.80 -3.73 -9.70
CA GLY A 177 13.08 -2.79 -10.78
C GLY A 177 12.71 -1.34 -10.42
N TYR A 178 12.90 -0.44 -11.37
CA TYR A 178 12.63 0.98 -11.17
C TYR A 178 11.16 1.27 -10.88
N GLY A 179 10.90 2.14 -9.91
CA GLY A 179 9.57 2.64 -9.58
C GLY A 179 9.06 3.69 -10.56
N GLY A 180 7.77 4.00 -10.47
CA GLY A 180 7.16 5.11 -11.20
C GLY A 180 7.41 6.47 -10.53
N LEU A 181 7.17 7.54 -11.27
CA LEU A 181 7.30 8.93 -10.81
C LEU A 181 6.00 9.51 -10.23
N LEU A 182 4.85 8.93 -10.60
CA LEU A 182 3.54 9.40 -10.19
C LEU A 182 2.90 8.41 -9.22
N ALA A 183 2.38 8.93 -8.11
CA ALA A 183 1.59 8.14 -7.17
C ALA A 183 0.22 7.76 -7.78
N SER A 184 -0.52 6.89 -7.08
CA SER A 184 -1.88 6.50 -7.49
C SER A 184 -2.84 7.68 -7.50
N THR A 185 -3.79 7.68 -8.43
CA THR A 185 -4.96 8.56 -8.39
C THR A 185 -5.86 8.14 -7.23
N ILE A 186 -6.29 9.12 -6.42
CA ILE A 186 -7.16 8.87 -5.26
C ILE A 186 -8.59 9.30 -5.60
N ILE A 187 -9.51 8.35 -5.48
CA ILE A 187 -10.94 8.53 -5.74
C ILE A 187 -11.69 8.39 -4.41
N ASN A 188 -12.47 9.41 -4.05
CA ASN A 188 -13.42 9.29 -2.95
C ASN A 188 -14.64 8.50 -3.43
N ALA A 189 -14.91 7.38 -2.79
CA ALA A 189 -16.04 6.50 -3.06
C ALA A 189 -16.84 6.17 -1.77
N THR A 190 -16.82 7.10 -0.80
CA THR A 190 -17.66 7.00 0.40
C THR A 190 -19.14 7.25 0.07
N THR A 191 -19.41 7.89 -1.06
CA THR A 191 -20.73 8.08 -1.67
C THR A 191 -20.69 7.63 -3.11
N ASP A 192 -21.84 7.55 -3.78
CA ASP A 192 -21.93 7.20 -5.21
C ASP A 192 -21.61 8.39 -6.14
N ASP A 193 -21.32 9.56 -5.58
CA ASP A 193 -20.78 10.73 -6.29
C ASP A 193 -19.23 10.70 -6.20
N PHE A 194 -18.62 10.01 -7.17
CA PHE A 194 -17.19 9.76 -7.17
C PHE A 194 -16.39 11.00 -7.52
N ALA A 195 -15.54 11.45 -6.60
CA ALA A 195 -14.69 12.62 -6.78
C ALA A 195 -13.21 12.27 -6.75
N THR A 196 -12.42 12.87 -7.62
CA THR A 196 -10.96 12.79 -7.56
C THR A 196 -10.46 13.66 -6.39
N VAL A 197 -9.81 13.03 -5.43
CA VAL A 197 -9.16 13.71 -4.30
C VAL A 197 -7.73 14.14 -4.65
N ARG A 198 -7.06 13.32 -5.43
CA ARG A 198 -5.71 13.58 -5.94
C ARG A 198 -5.55 12.94 -7.31
N GLU A 199 -5.11 13.73 -8.27
CA GLU A 199 -4.66 13.21 -9.56
C GLU A 199 -3.32 12.49 -9.40
N GLY A 200 -3.11 11.43 -10.16
CA GLY A 200 -1.90 10.63 -10.17
C GLY A 200 -1.74 9.85 -11.48
N ALA A 201 -1.14 8.67 -11.42
CA ALA A 201 -0.86 7.87 -12.62
C ALA A 201 -2.12 7.34 -13.33
N GLY A 202 -3.24 7.20 -12.62
CA GLY A 202 -4.50 6.75 -13.20
C GLY A 202 -5.32 7.92 -13.76
N VAL A 203 -5.80 7.80 -15.00
CA VAL A 203 -6.72 8.81 -15.58
C VAL A 203 -8.14 8.48 -15.12
N PHE A 204 -8.78 9.41 -14.42
CA PHE A 204 -10.17 9.30 -13.99
C PHE A 204 -10.88 10.63 -14.25
N ALA A 205 -11.87 10.62 -15.15
CA ALA A 205 -12.79 11.73 -15.33
C ALA A 205 -14.05 11.46 -14.49
N SER A 206 -14.30 12.29 -13.48
CA SER A 206 -15.60 12.32 -12.80
C SER A 206 -16.66 12.77 -13.80
N ASN A 207 -17.70 11.99 -13.97
CA ASN A 207 -18.85 12.38 -14.80
C ASN A 207 -19.65 13.50 -14.13
#